data_532e0aa2040849bc144e9f955e3e157f
#
_entry.id   532e0aa2040849bc144e9f955e3e157f
#
_cell.length_a   1.000
_cell.length_b   1.000
_cell.length_c   1.000
_cell.angle_alpha   90.00
_cell.angle_beta   90.00
_cell.angle_gamma   90.00
#
_symmetry.space_group_name_H-M   'P 1'
#
loop_
_entity.id
_entity.type
_entity.pdbx_description
1 polymer ?
#
loop_
_entity_poly.entity_id
_entity_poly.type
_entity_poly.pdbx_seq_one_letter_code
_entity_poly.pdbx_strand_id
1 'polypeptide(L)'
;MSLALFLARRIYRDSDAGKQVSRPAVLIALIGVAIGLAVMIITVSVIVGFKNEVRGKVIGFGADIQITNSDAARSYETRPVVVNDSVISILSEYPEVKHVQRYSTKPGMVKTAEDFQGMVLKGIGPEFDPAFFREHLVEGELPQFSDTASSNRVVISKALATKLRLKLGDKIDTYYIQDDIRARRLQIVGIYQTNFSEYDNLFLLTDLYLVNRLNNWEPGQVSGAELQVRDYDRLEEITYQIAADLDGMEDRYGEDYCVRNVEQLNPQIFAWLSILDVNIWVILILMAGVAGFTMVSGLLIIIIERTSMIGILKSLGANNTTIRKVFLWFSVFLIGKGML
;
A
#
# COMPACT_ATOMS: atom_id res chain seq x y z
N MET A 1 -17.81 39.91 -25.08
CA MET A 1 -16.65 39.90 -24.16
C MET A 1 -16.91 40.95 -23.09
N SER A 2 -16.88 40.65 -21.78
CA SER A 2 -17.09 41.67 -20.75
C SER A 2 -15.89 42.66 -20.75
N LEU A 3 -16.16 43.93 -20.52
CA LEU A 3 -15.15 44.98 -20.40
C LEU A 3 -14.06 44.62 -19.40
N ALA A 4 -14.46 43.98 -18.29
CA ALA A 4 -13.57 43.52 -17.25
C ALA A 4 -12.56 42.46 -17.75
N LEU A 5 -12.99 41.50 -18.55
CA LEU A 5 -12.13 40.47 -19.13
C LEU A 5 -11.14 41.07 -20.15
N PHE A 6 -11.59 42.02 -20.97
CA PHE A 6 -10.75 42.71 -21.93
C PHE A 6 -9.63 43.51 -21.24
N LEU A 7 -9.98 44.27 -20.20
CA LEU A 7 -9.03 45.05 -19.41
C LEU A 7 -8.04 44.15 -18.68
N ALA A 8 -8.52 43.07 -18.04
CA ALA A 8 -7.65 42.11 -17.35
C ALA A 8 -6.62 41.48 -18.29
N ARG A 9 -7.04 41.08 -19.51
CA ARG A 9 -6.15 40.48 -20.52
C ARG A 9 -5.12 41.51 -21.02
N ARG A 10 -5.50 42.79 -21.14
CA ARG A 10 -4.62 43.85 -21.58
C ARG A 10 -3.58 44.17 -20.48
N ILE A 11 -4.00 44.31 -19.25
CA ILE A 11 -3.10 44.53 -18.09
C ILE A 11 -2.07 43.39 -17.98
N TYR A 12 -2.52 42.16 -18.18
CA TYR A 12 -1.67 40.97 -18.15
C TYR A 12 -0.62 41.00 -19.27
N ARG A 13 -0.99 41.36 -20.49
CA ARG A 13 -0.08 41.50 -21.64
C ARG A 13 0.89 42.69 -21.49
N ASP A 14 0.42 43.82 -21.02
CA ASP A 14 1.27 45.02 -20.78
C ASP A 14 2.27 44.79 -19.64
N SER A 15 1.93 43.95 -18.66
CA SER A 15 2.84 43.48 -17.63
C SER A 15 4.00 42.64 -18.20
N ASP A 16 3.77 41.92 -19.31
CA ASP A 16 4.81 41.19 -20.05
C ASP A 16 5.69 42.11 -20.92
N ALA A 17 5.18 43.31 -21.35
CA ALA A 17 5.77 44.11 -22.40
C ALA A 17 6.70 45.26 -21.99
N GLY A 18 7.05 45.44 -20.68
CA GLY A 18 8.21 46.28 -20.48
C GLY A 18 8.24 47.49 -19.57
N LYS A 19 7.48 47.58 -18.48
CA LYS A 19 7.78 48.58 -17.43
C LYS A 19 8.18 47.91 -16.11
N GLN A 20 9.35 48.31 -15.60
CA GLN A 20 10.25 47.62 -14.69
C GLN A 20 9.74 47.29 -13.26
N VAL A 21 8.60 47.73 -12.80
CA VAL A 21 8.23 47.63 -11.38
C VAL A 21 7.24 46.48 -11.11
N SER A 22 6.28 46.19 -11.99
CA SER A 22 5.29 45.13 -11.75
C SER A 22 5.77 43.70 -12.03
N ARG A 23 6.87 43.56 -12.80
CA ARG A 23 7.45 42.22 -13.11
C ARG A 23 7.86 41.39 -11.87
N PRO A 24 8.58 41.94 -10.86
CA PRO A 24 8.98 41.16 -9.72
C PRO A 24 7.80 40.64 -8.89
N ALA A 25 6.77 41.47 -8.68
CA ALA A 25 5.59 41.07 -7.89
C ALA A 25 4.77 39.97 -8.57
N VAL A 26 4.55 40.09 -9.91
CA VAL A 26 3.88 39.06 -10.70
C VAL A 26 4.70 37.77 -10.73
N LEU A 27 6.03 37.88 -10.87
CA LEU A 27 6.93 36.72 -10.87
C LEU A 27 6.92 35.99 -9.53
N ILE A 28 7.00 36.73 -8.42
CA ILE A 28 6.94 36.14 -7.08
C ILE A 28 5.61 35.44 -6.84
N ALA A 29 4.49 36.05 -7.20
CA ALA A 29 3.17 35.43 -7.08
C ALA A 29 3.05 34.17 -7.94
N LEU A 30 3.54 34.20 -9.18
CA LEU A 30 3.54 33.06 -10.11
C LEU A 30 4.42 31.92 -9.61
N ILE A 31 5.65 32.22 -9.17
CA ILE A 31 6.56 31.22 -8.58
C ILE A 31 5.95 30.62 -7.31
N GLY A 32 5.33 31.44 -6.44
CA GLY A 32 4.68 30.99 -5.23
C GLY A 32 3.54 29.99 -5.50
N VAL A 33 2.69 30.28 -6.50
CA VAL A 33 1.62 29.36 -6.92
C VAL A 33 2.21 28.08 -7.53
N ALA A 34 3.21 28.20 -8.41
CA ALA A 34 3.83 27.04 -9.05
C ALA A 34 4.52 26.11 -8.04
N ILE A 35 5.29 26.66 -7.09
CA ILE A 35 5.90 25.88 -6.02
C ILE A 35 4.84 25.25 -5.14
N GLY A 36 3.82 25.99 -4.72
CA GLY A 36 2.72 25.47 -3.92
C GLY A 36 2.03 24.27 -4.58
N LEU A 37 1.72 24.38 -5.87
CA LEU A 37 1.12 23.29 -6.63
C LEU A 37 2.07 22.08 -6.76
N ALA A 38 3.34 22.33 -7.10
CA ALA A 38 4.33 21.27 -7.21
C ALA A 38 4.48 20.49 -5.91
N VAL A 39 4.58 21.19 -4.76
CA VAL A 39 4.65 20.54 -3.44
C VAL A 39 3.38 19.74 -3.15
N MET A 40 2.18 20.25 -3.47
CA MET A 40 0.94 19.49 -3.28
C MET A 40 0.93 18.20 -4.10
N ILE A 41 1.29 18.27 -5.38
CA ILE A 41 1.34 17.08 -6.27
C ILE A 41 2.36 16.07 -5.75
N ILE A 42 3.56 16.51 -5.42
CA ILE A 42 4.63 15.63 -4.90
C ILE A 42 4.17 14.97 -3.60
N THR A 43 3.60 15.72 -2.67
CA THR A 43 3.13 15.19 -1.37
C THR A 43 2.08 14.09 -1.58
N VAL A 44 1.06 14.35 -2.39
CA VAL A 44 0.01 13.36 -2.68
C VAL A 44 0.60 12.12 -3.35
N SER A 45 1.45 12.32 -4.36
CA SER A 45 2.08 11.21 -5.10
C SER A 45 2.95 10.33 -4.20
N VAL A 46 3.75 10.94 -3.33
CA VAL A 46 4.61 10.19 -2.40
C VAL A 46 3.78 9.39 -1.40
N ILE A 47 2.75 9.99 -0.81
CA ILE A 47 1.94 9.29 0.20
C ILE A 47 1.11 8.17 -0.43
N VAL A 48 0.48 8.42 -1.58
CA VAL A 48 -0.28 7.38 -2.31
C VAL A 48 0.64 6.25 -2.74
N GLY A 49 1.81 6.57 -3.30
CA GLY A 49 2.82 5.58 -3.68
C GLY A 49 3.28 4.74 -2.48
N PHE A 50 3.57 5.38 -1.36
CA PHE A 50 3.98 4.71 -0.14
C PHE A 50 2.89 3.77 0.42
N LYS A 51 1.63 4.23 0.45
CA LYS A 51 0.49 3.39 0.87
C LYS A 51 0.35 2.15 0.00
N ASN A 52 0.43 2.31 -1.31
CA ASN A 52 0.32 1.21 -2.25
C ASN A 52 1.49 0.22 -2.10
N GLU A 53 2.70 0.72 -1.87
CA GLU A 53 3.88 -0.11 -1.64
C GLU A 53 3.75 -0.95 -0.36
N VAL A 54 3.38 -0.32 0.77
CA VAL A 54 3.19 -1.05 2.03
C VAL A 54 2.06 -2.07 1.91
N ARG A 55 0.91 -1.68 1.34
CA ARG A 55 -0.22 -2.58 1.07
C ARG A 55 0.22 -3.78 0.21
N GLY A 56 0.89 -3.51 -0.90
CA GLY A 56 1.37 -4.56 -1.80
C GLY A 56 2.29 -5.57 -1.12
N LYS A 57 3.13 -5.11 -0.20
CA LYS A 57 3.99 -6.02 0.60
C LYS A 57 3.18 -6.88 1.57
N VAL A 58 2.23 -6.30 2.30
CA VAL A 58 1.37 -7.06 3.22
C VAL A 58 0.56 -8.12 2.47
N ILE A 59 -0.04 -7.74 1.34
CA ILE A 59 -0.80 -8.66 0.47
C ILE A 59 0.12 -9.73 -0.13
N GLY A 60 1.34 -9.38 -0.54
CA GLY A 60 2.30 -10.32 -1.10
C GLY A 60 2.70 -11.45 -0.15
N PHE A 61 2.66 -11.20 1.17
CA PHE A 61 2.89 -12.23 2.18
C PHE A 61 1.64 -13.02 2.57
N GLY A 62 0.43 -12.42 2.49
CA GLY A 62 -0.78 -13.00 3.09
C GLY A 62 -2.05 -12.92 2.24
N ALA A 63 -1.98 -12.43 0.99
CA ALA A 63 -3.11 -12.17 0.10
C ALA A 63 -4.14 -11.13 0.63
N ASP A 64 -5.21 -10.90 -0.13
CA ASP A 64 -6.22 -9.89 0.19
C ASP A 64 -7.24 -10.38 1.22
N ILE A 65 -7.64 -11.65 1.12
CA ILE A 65 -8.60 -12.30 2.00
C ILE A 65 -8.01 -13.63 2.46
N GLN A 66 -8.20 -13.96 3.73
CA GLN A 66 -7.86 -15.27 4.29
C GLN A 66 -9.10 -15.95 4.86
N ILE A 67 -9.24 -17.23 4.54
CA ILE A 67 -10.24 -18.14 5.09
C ILE A 67 -9.49 -19.08 6.02
N THR A 68 -9.84 -19.08 7.30
CA THR A 68 -9.19 -19.88 8.34
C THR A 68 -10.23 -20.56 9.21
N ASN A 69 -9.80 -21.40 10.16
CA ASN A 69 -10.65 -21.87 11.22
C ASN A 69 -11.16 -20.71 12.09
N SER A 70 -12.41 -20.75 12.54
CA SER A 70 -13.02 -19.70 13.37
C SER A 70 -12.29 -19.52 14.70
N ASP A 71 -11.76 -20.59 15.28
CA ASP A 71 -10.98 -20.60 16.52
C ASP A 71 -9.53 -20.15 16.34
N ALA A 72 -9.06 -19.98 15.10
CA ALA A 72 -7.68 -19.59 14.76
C ALA A 72 -7.39 -18.09 14.99
N ALA A 73 -8.07 -17.44 15.94
CA ALA A 73 -7.97 -16.02 16.15
C ALA A 73 -6.57 -15.60 16.64
N ARG A 74 -5.83 -14.85 15.79
CA ARG A 74 -4.67 -14.04 16.15
C ARG A 74 -3.35 -14.77 16.47
N SER A 75 -3.19 -16.02 16.13
CA SER A 75 -1.93 -16.76 16.29
C SER A 75 -1.48 -17.39 14.98
N TYR A 76 -0.15 -17.46 14.77
CA TYR A 76 0.42 -18.27 13.68
C TYR A 76 0.38 -19.77 13.98
N GLU A 77 0.02 -20.17 15.18
CA GLU A 77 -0.33 -21.54 15.55
C GLU A 77 -1.83 -21.71 15.35
N THR A 78 -2.20 -22.15 14.16
CA THR A 78 -3.59 -22.23 13.71
C THR A 78 -4.16 -23.60 13.97
N ARG A 79 -5.49 -23.69 14.21
CA ARG A 79 -6.24 -24.94 14.05
C ARG A 79 -6.45 -25.23 12.57
N PRO A 80 -6.47 -26.49 12.16
CA PRO A 80 -6.67 -26.83 10.76
C PRO A 80 -8.11 -26.55 10.32
N VAL A 81 -8.24 -26.31 9.05
CA VAL A 81 -9.50 -26.31 8.33
C VAL A 81 -9.32 -27.10 7.03
N VAL A 82 -10.35 -27.77 6.55
CA VAL A 82 -10.27 -28.53 5.31
C VAL A 82 -10.57 -27.63 4.12
N VAL A 83 -9.55 -27.40 3.29
CA VAL A 83 -9.68 -26.70 2.02
C VAL A 83 -9.37 -27.68 0.89
N ASN A 84 -10.39 -28.41 0.45
CA ASN A 84 -10.28 -29.34 -0.65
C ASN A 84 -10.50 -28.64 -2.00
N ASP A 85 -10.31 -29.37 -3.10
CA ASP A 85 -10.45 -28.83 -4.44
C ASP A 85 -11.88 -28.34 -4.74
N SER A 86 -12.91 -28.89 -4.08
CA SER A 86 -14.29 -28.41 -4.19
C SER A 86 -14.44 -27.02 -3.58
N VAL A 87 -13.87 -26.77 -2.40
CA VAL A 87 -13.87 -25.44 -1.77
C VAL A 87 -13.12 -24.44 -2.64
N ILE A 88 -11.94 -24.83 -3.17
CA ILE A 88 -11.17 -23.97 -4.09
C ILE A 88 -11.99 -23.64 -5.34
N SER A 89 -12.70 -24.62 -5.90
CA SER A 89 -13.54 -24.40 -7.09
C SER A 89 -14.66 -23.39 -6.79
N ILE A 90 -15.38 -23.55 -5.67
CA ILE A 90 -16.43 -22.61 -5.24
C ILE A 90 -15.87 -21.21 -5.09
N LEU A 91 -14.73 -21.06 -4.39
CA LEU A 91 -14.08 -19.76 -4.19
C LEU A 91 -13.57 -19.13 -5.50
N SER A 92 -13.21 -19.96 -6.48
CA SER A 92 -12.76 -19.50 -7.80
C SER A 92 -13.90 -19.11 -8.74
N GLU A 93 -15.15 -19.48 -8.43
CA GLU A 93 -16.33 -19.08 -9.21
C GLU A 93 -16.72 -17.60 -8.99
N TYR A 94 -16.23 -16.95 -7.92
CA TYR A 94 -16.46 -15.53 -7.72
C TYR A 94 -15.72 -14.71 -8.78
N PRO A 95 -16.42 -13.88 -9.58
CA PRO A 95 -15.80 -13.10 -10.66
C PRO A 95 -14.72 -12.13 -10.16
N GLU A 96 -14.86 -11.67 -8.93
CA GLU A 96 -13.95 -10.73 -8.27
C GLU A 96 -12.68 -11.41 -7.77
N VAL A 97 -12.67 -12.72 -7.57
CA VAL A 97 -11.51 -13.48 -7.14
C VAL A 97 -10.59 -13.71 -8.33
N LYS A 98 -9.34 -13.37 -8.19
CA LYS A 98 -8.30 -13.54 -9.19
C LYS A 98 -7.59 -14.88 -9.04
N HIS A 99 -7.32 -15.28 -7.80
CA HIS A 99 -6.53 -16.46 -7.48
C HIS A 99 -6.87 -16.97 -6.08
N VAL A 100 -6.85 -18.29 -5.90
CA VAL A 100 -7.05 -18.98 -4.62
C VAL A 100 -5.89 -19.93 -4.41
N GLN A 101 -5.30 -19.93 -3.21
CA GLN A 101 -4.20 -20.83 -2.85
C GLN A 101 -4.31 -21.28 -1.40
N ARG A 102 -3.87 -22.51 -1.10
CA ARG A 102 -3.78 -23.05 0.26
C ARG A 102 -2.47 -22.62 0.91
N TYR A 103 -2.51 -22.45 2.21
CA TYR A 103 -1.31 -22.21 3.00
C TYR A 103 -1.40 -22.87 4.37
N SER A 104 -0.24 -23.11 4.96
CA SER A 104 -0.14 -23.54 6.36
C SER A 104 0.98 -22.79 7.05
N THR A 105 0.81 -22.52 8.33
CA THR A 105 1.83 -21.89 9.16
C THR A 105 2.25 -22.77 10.33
N LYS A 106 3.50 -22.67 10.74
CA LYS A 106 4.02 -23.24 11.96
C LYS A 106 5.05 -22.31 12.59
N PRO A 107 4.76 -21.76 13.79
CA PRO A 107 5.76 -21.04 14.57
C PRO A 107 6.90 -21.98 14.98
N GLY A 108 8.10 -21.43 15.01
CA GLY A 108 9.30 -22.18 15.39
C GLY A 108 10.48 -21.26 15.63
N MET A 109 11.65 -21.86 15.74
CA MET A 109 12.91 -21.15 15.92
C MET A 109 13.96 -21.70 14.98
N VAL A 110 14.74 -20.82 14.37
CA VAL A 110 16.02 -21.16 13.74
C VAL A 110 17.10 -21.01 14.78
N LYS A 111 17.96 -22.02 14.91
CA LYS A 111 19.13 -22.00 15.78
C LYS A 111 20.41 -22.13 14.94
N THR A 112 21.33 -21.24 15.19
CA THR A 112 22.71 -21.32 14.68
C THR A 112 23.68 -21.60 15.84
N ALA A 113 24.96 -21.70 15.56
CA ALA A 113 25.95 -21.86 16.63
C ALA A 113 26.05 -20.66 17.57
N GLU A 114 25.71 -19.47 17.09
CA GLU A 114 25.93 -18.20 17.79
C GLU A 114 24.63 -17.55 18.27
N ASP A 115 23.49 -17.82 17.61
CA ASP A 115 22.25 -17.09 17.86
C ASP A 115 20.99 -17.97 17.60
N PHE A 116 19.85 -17.51 18.05
CA PHE A 116 18.54 -18.09 17.75
C PHE A 116 17.54 -17.00 17.38
N GLN A 117 16.62 -17.33 16.48
CA GLN A 117 15.60 -16.39 16.01
C GLN A 117 14.25 -17.10 15.91
N GLY A 118 13.23 -16.51 16.54
CA GLY A 118 11.83 -16.92 16.32
C GLY A 118 11.42 -16.65 14.87
N MET A 119 10.71 -17.59 14.27
CA MET A 119 10.24 -17.51 12.89
C MET A 119 8.90 -18.19 12.72
N VAL A 120 8.24 -17.92 11.62
CA VAL A 120 7.06 -18.65 11.15
C VAL A 120 7.39 -19.31 9.83
N LEU A 121 7.28 -20.64 9.82
CA LEU A 121 7.37 -21.38 8.57
C LEU A 121 6.04 -21.31 7.84
N LYS A 122 6.02 -20.74 6.66
CA LYS A 122 4.87 -20.69 5.75
C LYS A 122 5.02 -21.77 4.69
N GLY A 123 4.17 -22.78 4.76
CA GLY A 123 4.03 -23.82 3.78
C GLY A 123 3.08 -23.40 2.68
N ILE A 124 3.50 -23.55 1.44
CA ILE A 124 2.75 -23.19 0.25
C ILE A 124 2.71 -24.37 -0.73
N GLY A 125 1.60 -24.49 -1.44
CA GLY A 125 1.31 -25.58 -2.37
C GLY A 125 1.72 -25.28 -3.82
N PRO A 126 1.43 -26.19 -4.74
CA PRO A 126 1.76 -26.02 -6.16
C PRO A 126 0.96 -24.91 -6.83
N GLU A 127 -0.19 -24.54 -6.27
CA GLU A 127 -1.06 -23.46 -6.74
C GLU A 127 -0.57 -22.05 -6.37
N PHE A 128 0.50 -21.94 -5.60
CA PHE A 128 1.03 -20.68 -5.13
C PHE A 128 1.46 -19.76 -6.29
N ASP A 129 1.01 -18.49 -6.25
CA ASP A 129 1.48 -17.45 -7.18
C ASP A 129 2.86 -16.93 -6.75
N PRO A 130 3.94 -17.29 -7.46
CA PRO A 130 5.30 -16.91 -7.09
C PRO A 130 5.67 -15.48 -7.51
N ALA A 131 4.79 -14.72 -8.17
CA ALA A 131 5.12 -13.44 -8.80
C ALA A 131 5.76 -12.46 -7.80
N PHE A 132 5.14 -12.28 -6.65
CA PHE A 132 5.64 -11.37 -5.61
C PHE A 132 7.06 -11.76 -5.14
N PHE A 133 7.28 -13.00 -4.76
CA PHE A 133 8.59 -13.45 -4.27
C PHE A 133 9.63 -13.55 -5.37
N ARG A 134 9.22 -13.79 -6.63
CA ARG A 134 10.14 -13.78 -7.77
C ARG A 134 10.68 -12.38 -8.05
N GLU A 135 9.83 -11.36 -7.93
CA GLU A 135 10.23 -9.96 -8.08
C GLU A 135 11.21 -9.52 -6.97
N HIS A 136 11.06 -10.07 -5.77
CA HIS A 136 11.89 -9.73 -4.61
C HIS A 136 13.02 -10.71 -4.34
N LEU A 137 13.26 -11.69 -5.22
CA LEU A 137 14.35 -12.66 -5.08
C LEU A 137 15.71 -11.99 -5.38
N VAL A 138 16.64 -12.12 -4.44
CA VAL A 138 17.98 -11.52 -4.54
C VAL A 138 19.03 -12.56 -4.93
N GLU A 139 18.96 -13.79 -4.37
CA GLU A 139 19.91 -14.87 -4.60
C GLU A 139 19.18 -16.21 -4.67
N GLY A 140 19.67 -17.12 -5.50
CA GLY A 140 19.13 -18.48 -5.64
C GLY A 140 17.88 -18.57 -6.50
N GLU A 141 16.99 -19.48 -6.17
CA GLU A 141 15.74 -19.75 -6.90
C GLU A 141 14.56 -19.99 -5.97
N LEU A 142 13.35 -19.77 -6.48
CA LEU A 142 12.13 -20.25 -5.83
C LEU A 142 11.92 -21.72 -6.25
N PRO A 143 11.90 -22.66 -5.28
CA PRO A 143 11.64 -24.05 -5.60
C PRO A 143 10.19 -24.24 -6.08
N GLN A 144 9.94 -25.34 -6.78
CA GLN A 144 8.57 -25.82 -6.97
C GLN A 144 8.10 -26.39 -5.63
N PHE A 145 7.10 -25.75 -5.04
CA PHE A 145 6.52 -26.17 -3.77
C PHE A 145 5.54 -27.34 -3.97
N SER A 146 5.43 -28.20 -2.96
CA SER A 146 4.63 -29.42 -3.03
C SER A 146 3.72 -29.57 -1.83
N ASP A 147 2.55 -30.15 -2.05
CA ASP A 147 1.57 -30.57 -1.04
C ASP A 147 1.63 -32.10 -0.76
N THR A 148 2.44 -32.85 -1.53
CA THR A 148 2.53 -34.32 -1.45
C THR A 148 3.87 -34.84 -0.95
N ALA A 149 4.95 -34.04 -1.08
CA ALA A 149 6.30 -34.43 -0.69
C ALA A 149 7.07 -33.25 -0.09
N SER A 150 8.01 -33.53 0.82
CA SER A 150 8.91 -32.54 1.36
C SER A 150 10.25 -32.55 0.63
N SER A 151 10.65 -31.39 0.10
CA SER A 151 11.97 -31.18 -0.47
C SER A 151 13.03 -30.83 0.58
N ASN A 152 12.63 -30.50 1.82
CA ASN A 152 13.46 -29.91 2.86
C ASN A 152 14.21 -28.64 2.41
N ARG A 153 13.64 -27.91 1.45
CA ARG A 153 14.15 -26.64 0.94
C ARG A 153 13.41 -25.49 1.59
N VAL A 154 14.13 -24.39 1.77
CA VAL A 154 13.56 -23.18 2.38
C VAL A 154 14.07 -21.93 1.67
N VAL A 155 13.18 -20.94 1.54
CA VAL A 155 13.51 -19.60 1.09
C VAL A 155 13.42 -18.68 2.28
N ILE A 156 14.47 -17.90 2.53
CA ILE A 156 14.58 -17.00 3.69
C ILE A 156 14.75 -15.55 3.24
N SER A 157 14.53 -14.62 4.13
CA SER A 157 14.82 -13.22 3.84
C SER A 157 16.31 -12.90 3.96
N LYS A 158 16.75 -11.87 3.26
CA LYS A 158 18.10 -11.32 3.40
C LYS A 158 18.35 -10.75 4.80
N ALA A 159 17.32 -10.18 5.43
CA ALA A 159 17.40 -9.68 6.80
C ALA A 159 17.75 -10.81 7.78
N LEU A 160 17.04 -11.94 7.68
CA LEU A 160 17.32 -13.12 8.50
C LEU A 160 18.67 -13.74 8.17
N ALA A 161 19.00 -13.87 6.88
CA ALA A 161 20.29 -14.39 6.43
C ALA A 161 21.47 -13.58 7.00
N THR A 162 21.37 -12.26 6.93
CA THR A 162 22.40 -11.36 7.49
C THR A 162 22.48 -11.46 9.02
N LYS A 163 21.33 -11.48 9.71
CA LYS A 163 21.26 -11.56 11.17
C LYS A 163 21.90 -12.85 11.70
N LEU A 164 21.63 -13.96 11.05
CA LEU A 164 22.11 -15.29 11.46
C LEU A 164 23.40 -15.72 10.73
N ARG A 165 23.99 -14.83 9.91
CA ARG A 165 25.20 -15.09 9.11
C ARG A 165 25.09 -16.30 8.20
N LEU A 166 23.91 -16.51 7.63
CA LEU A 166 23.57 -17.61 6.73
C LEU A 166 23.82 -17.22 5.26
N LYS A 167 24.12 -18.20 4.43
CA LYS A 167 24.34 -18.04 2.99
C LYS A 167 23.47 -19.00 2.20
N LEU A 168 23.34 -18.73 0.91
CA LEU A 168 22.70 -19.64 -0.03
C LEU A 168 23.41 -21.02 -0.01
N GLY A 169 22.62 -22.09 0.06
CA GLY A 169 23.12 -23.45 0.14
C GLY A 169 23.36 -23.98 1.56
N ASP A 170 23.43 -23.11 2.57
CA ASP A 170 23.61 -23.52 3.95
C ASP A 170 22.42 -24.35 4.44
N LYS A 171 22.68 -25.19 5.43
CA LYS A 171 21.65 -25.96 6.14
C LYS A 171 21.38 -25.32 7.48
N ILE A 172 20.12 -25.10 7.77
CA ILE A 172 19.64 -24.53 9.04
C ILE A 172 18.91 -25.57 9.84
N ASP A 173 19.15 -25.60 11.14
CA ASP A 173 18.38 -26.42 12.09
C ASP A 173 17.21 -25.59 12.65
N THR A 174 16.00 -26.09 12.43
CA THR A 174 14.76 -25.45 12.86
C THR A 174 14.10 -26.31 13.92
N TYR A 175 13.55 -25.65 14.95
CA TYR A 175 12.95 -26.29 16.11
C TYR A 175 11.50 -25.81 16.25
N TYR A 176 10.61 -26.76 16.45
CA TYR A 176 9.18 -26.56 16.65
C TYR A 176 8.77 -27.15 17.97
N ILE A 177 8.08 -26.38 18.79
CA ILE A 177 7.60 -26.78 20.11
C ILE A 177 6.11 -27.03 19.98
N GLN A 178 5.70 -28.25 20.27
CA GLN A 178 4.31 -28.68 20.40
C GLN A 178 4.28 -29.61 21.62
N ASP A 179 3.63 -30.75 21.56
CA ASP A 179 3.70 -31.77 22.64
C ASP A 179 5.14 -32.28 22.80
N ASP A 180 5.87 -32.39 21.71
CA ASP A 180 7.29 -32.74 21.66
C ASP A 180 8.09 -31.71 20.86
N ILE A 181 9.42 -31.62 21.15
CA ILE A 181 10.33 -30.77 20.39
C ILE A 181 10.68 -31.51 19.09
N ARG A 182 10.30 -30.93 17.96
CA ARG A 182 10.62 -31.44 16.62
C ARG A 182 11.70 -30.60 16.00
N ALA A 183 12.75 -31.26 15.54
CA ALA A 183 13.82 -30.62 14.78
C ALA A 183 13.72 -30.99 13.30
N ARG A 184 14.02 -30.05 12.44
CA ARG A 184 14.17 -30.25 10.99
C ARG A 184 15.41 -29.53 10.51
N ARG A 185 16.09 -30.15 9.55
CA ARG A 185 17.22 -29.54 8.85
C ARG A 185 16.79 -29.18 7.46
N LEU A 186 16.79 -27.88 7.16
CA LEU A 186 16.34 -27.31 5.90
C LEU A 186 17.53 -26.71 5.14
N GLN A 187 17.54 -26.81 3.83
CA GLN A 187 18.54 -26.19 2.97
C GLN A 187 18.02 -24.88 2.38
N ILE A 188 18.80 -23.82 2.50
CA ILE A 188 18.50 -22.51 1.92
C ILE A 188 18.74 -22.58 0.41
N VAL A 189 17.69 -22.39 -0.38
CA VAL A 189 17.73 -22.42 -1.85
C VAL A 189 17.44 -21.07 -2.49
N GLY A 190 16.90 -20.13 -1.73
CA GLY A 190 16.62 -18.78 -2.19
C GLY A 190 16.68 -17.77 -1.05
N ILE A 191 17.05 -16.55 -1.38
CA ILE A 191 17.09 -15.41 -0.47
C ILE A 191 16.30 -14.27 -1.11
N TYR A 192 15.23 -13.82 -0.44
CA TYR A 192 14.41 -12.70 -0.87
C TYR A 192 14.64 -11.45 -0.02
N GLN A 193 14.27 -10.29 -0.54
CA GLN A 193 14.32 -9.00 0.18
C GLN A 193 13.15 -8.12 -0.21
N THR A 194 12.19 -7.94 0.70
CA THR A 194 11.05 -7.05 0.45
C THR A 194 11.23 -5.66 1.06
N ASN A 195 12.23 -5.48 1.94
CA ASN A 195 12.43 -4.29 2.76
C ASN A 195 11.24 -3.98 3.67
N PHE A 196 10.49 -5.01 4.06
CA PHE A 196 9.42 -4.94 5.05
C PHE A 196 9.82 -5.74 6.28
N SER A 197 10.55 -5.08 7.17
CA SER A 197 11.30 -5.71 8.28
C SER A 197 10.42 -6.56 9.19
N GLU A 198 9.15 -6.22 9.36
CA GLU A 198 8.21 -6.96 10.20
C GLU A 198 8.00 -8.40 9.70
N TYR A 199 7.86 -8.57 8.38
CA TYR A 199 7.67 -9.87 7.75
C TYR A 199 8.98 -10.52 7.34
N ASP A 200 9.97 -9.73 6.88
CA ASP A 200 11.29 -10.24 6.48
C ASP A 200 12.01 -10.93 7.65
N ASN A 201 11.80 -10.49 8.91
CA ASN A 201 12.39 -11.14 10.08
C ASN A 201 11.60 -12.34 10.60
N LEU A 202 10.42 -12.61 10.05
CA LEU A 202 9.49 -13.58 10.59
C LEU A 202 9.27 -14.77 9.68
N PHE A 203 9.03 -14.57 8.37
CA PHE A 203 8.57 -15.63 7.48
C PHE A 203 9.68 -16.34 6.73
N LEU A 204 9.57 -17.68 6.73
CA LEU A 204 10.35 -18.59 5.87
C LEU A 204 9.36 -19.37 4.99
N LEU A 205 9.66 -19.53 3.71
CA LEU A 205 8.80 -20.26 2.76
C LEU A 205 9.32 -21.67 2.52
N THR A 206 8.41 -22.65 2.54
CA THR A 206 8.72 -24.06 2.29
C THR A 206 7.51 -24.81 1.72
N ASP A 207 7.64 -26.11 1.53
CA ASP A 207 6.55 -26.97 1.06
C ASP A 207 5.39 -27.04 2.05
N LEU A 208 4.14 -26.98 1.54
CA LEU A 208 2.90 -27.16 2.30
C LEU A 208 2.91 -28.49 3.05
N TYR A 209 3.35 -29.56 2.37
CA TYR A 209 3.45 -30.90 2.94
C TYR A 209 4.31 -30.95 4.21
N LEU A 210 5.46 -30.26 4.21
CA LEU A 210 6.35 -30.23 5.38
C LEU A 210 5.65 -29.61 6.59
N VAL A 211 4.98 -28.47 6.38
CA VAL A 211 4.29 -27.75 7.46
C VAL A 211 3.11 -28.55 8.01
N ASN A 212 2.31 -29.15 7.12
CA ASN A 212 1.20 -30.00 7.55
C ASN A 212 1.67 -31.21 8.38
N ARG A 213 2.78 -31.84 8.00
CA ARG A 213 3.39 -32.91 8.78
C ARG A 213 3.93 -32.45 10.13
N LEU A 214 4.48 -31.24 10.21
CA LEU A 214 4.92 -30.65 11.47
C LEU A 214 3.74 -30.39 12.42
N ASN A 215 2.58 -30.05 11.87
CA ASN A 215 1.34 -29.83 12.61
C ASN A 215 0.60 -31.14 12.96
N ASN A 216 1.02 -32.31 12.48
CA ASN A 216 0.29 -33.58 12.60
C ASN A 216 -1.08 -33.57 11.92
N TRP A 217 -1.24 -32.81 10.83
CA TRP A 217 -2.49 -32.69 10.13
C TRP A 217 -2.66 -33.80 9.08
N GLU A 218 -3.93 -34.15 8.88
CA GLU A 218 -4.32 -35.11 7.86
C GLU A 218 -4.32 -34.50 6.45
N PRO A 219 -4.31 -35.33 5.39
CA PRO A 219 -4.41 -34.83 4.01
C PRO A 219 -5.64 -33.96 3.80
N GLY A 220 -5.43 -32.76 3.24
CA GLY A 220 -6.47 -31.77 2.99
C GLY A 220 -6.70 -30.78 4.12
N GLN A 221 -6.14 -31.03 5.32
CA GLN A 221 -6.10 -30.03 6.38
C GLN A 221 -4.98 -29.03 6.15
N VAL A 222 -5.29 -27.75 6.29
CA VAL A 222 -4.36 -26.62 6.12
C VAL A 222 -4.67 -25.53 7.15
N SER A 223 -3.81 -24.52 7.31
CA SER A 223 -4.16 -23.34 8.13
C SER A 223 -5.31 -22.55 7.51
N GLY A 224 -5.44 -22.59 6.20
CA GLY A 224 -6.49 -21.88 5.48
C GLY A 224 -6.24 -21.72 3.99
N ALA A 225 -7.08 -20.91 3.37
CA ALA A 225 -6.93 -20.45 2.00
C ALA A 225 -6.66 -18.94 1.96
N GLU A 226 -5.87 -18.54 0.99
CA GLU A 226 -5.55 -17.16 0.65
C GLU A 226 -6.16 -16.82 -0.70
N LEU A 227 -6.89 -15.70 -0.77
CA LEU A 227 -7.55 -15.23 -1.98
C LEU A 227 -6.96 -13.88 -2.40
N GLN A 228 -6.64 -13.77 -3.68
CA GLN A 228 -6.32 -12.49 -4.31
C GLN A 228 -7.55 -11.96 -5.02
N VAL A 229 -7.89 -10.68 -4.81
CA VAL A 229 -9.00 -10.02 -5.50
C VAL A 229 -8.52 -9.22 -6.70
N ARG A 230 -9.41 -8.98 -7.66
CA ARG A 230 -9.11 -8.16 -8.85
C ARG A 230 -9.18 -6.67 -8.56
N ASP A 231 -10.09 -6.28 -7.66
CA ASP A 231 -10.37 -4.89 -7.32
C ASP A 231 -10.35 -4.73 -5.79
N TYR A 232 -9.30 -4.09 -5.31
CA TYR A 232 -9.12 -3.83 -3.89
C TYR A 232 -10.18 -2.87 -3.31
N ASP A 233 -10.70 -1.95 -4.11
CA ASP A 233 -11.69 -0.98 -3.62
C ASP A 233 -13.02 -1.65 -3.23
N ARG A 234 -13.26 -2.89 -3.71
CA ARG A 234 -14.40 -3.72 -3.33
C ARG A 234 -14.08 -4.81 -2.30
N LEU A 235 -12.89 -4.75 -1.69
CA LEU A 235 -12.41 -5.79 -0.77
C LEU A 235 -13.39 -6.09 0.36
N GLU A 236 -13.94 -5.07 1.00
CA GLU A 236 -14.87 -5.22 2.11
C GLU A 236 -16.18 -5.91 1.67
N GLU A 237 -16.74 -5.49 0.53
CA GLU A 237 -17.94 -6.06 -0.06
C GLU A 237 -17.75 -7.56 -0.38
N ILE A 238 -16.63 -7.89 -1.05
CA ILE A 238 -16.29 -9.26 -1.45
C ILE A 238 -16.07 -10.13 -0.20
N THR A 239 -15.36 -9.60 0.80
CA THR A 239 -15.14 -10.30 2.07
C THR A 239 -16.46 -10.64 2.75
N TYR A 240 -17.41 -9.69 2.79
CA TYR A 240 -18.71 -9.89 3.40
C TYR A 240 -19.56 -10.93 2.62
N GLN A 241 -19.53 -10.91 1.29
CA GLN A 241 -20.23 -11.88 0.46
C GLN A 241 -19.72 -13.30 0.71
N ILE A 242 -18.40 -13.50 0.64
CA ILE A 242 -17.77 -14.80 0.89
C ILE A 242 -18.06 -15.27 2.33
N ALA A 243 -18.01 -14.35 3.31
CA ALA A 243 -18.30 -14.67 4.70
C ALA A 243 -19.75 -15.11 4.89
N ALA A 244 -20.71 -14.44 4.23
CA ALA A 244 -22.12 -14.80 4.30
C ALA A 244 -22.43 -16.16 3.64
N ASP A 245 -21.74 -16.48 2.54
CA ASP A 245 -21.93 -17.75 1.84
C ASP A 245 -21.28 -18.93 2.59
N LEU A 246 -20.26 -18.69 3.39
CA LEU A 246 -19.59 -19.70 4.23
C LEU A 246 -20.15 -19.74 5.65
N ASP A 247 -21.03 -18.81 6.03
CA ASP A 247 -21.62 -18.78 7.36
C ASP A 247 -22.46 -20.05 7.65
N GLY A 248 -22.17 -20.73 8.73
CA GLY A 248 -22.80 -21.99 9.10
C GLY A 248 -22.38 -23.20 8.25
N MET A 249 -21.38 -23.04 7.38
CA MET A 249 -20.74 -24.18 6.72
C MET A 249 -19.64 -24.74 7.61
N GLU A 250 -19.73 -26.03 7.89
CA GLU A 250 -18.71 -26.78 8.63
C GLU A 250 -17.89 -27.64 7.67
N ASP A 251 -16.62 -27.82 7.98
CA ASP A 251 -15.80 -28.80 7.28
C ASP A 251 -16.16 -30.24 7.72
N ARG A 252 -15.52 -31.25 7.12
CA ARG A 252 -15.79 -32.67 7.46
C ARG A 252 -15.46 -33.06 8.91
N TYR A 253 -14.81 -32.20 9.68
CA TYR A 253 -14.50 -32.39 11.10
C TYR A 253 -15.37 -31.53 12.02
N GLY A 254 -16.32 -30.77 11.48
CA GLY A 254 -17.20 -29.86 12.22
C GLY A 254 -16.54 -28.54 12.60
N GLU A 255 -15.53 -28.12 11.83
CA GLU A 255 -14.84 -26.85 12.06
C GLU A 255 -15.43 -25.76 11.16
N ASP A 256 -15.72 -24.59 11.73
CA ASP A 256 -16.30 -23.45 11.02
C ASP A 256 -15.25 -22.63 10.27
N TYR A 257 -15.67 -22.06 9.12
CA TYR A 257 -14.86 -21.14 8.34
C TYR A 257 -14.99 -19.70 8.85
N CYS A 258 -13.86 -19.02 9.00
CA CYS A 258 -13.79 -17.60 9.31
C CYS A 258 -13.11 -16.85 8.16
N VAL A 259 -13.82 -15.90 7.56
CA VAL A 259 -13.32 -15.08 6.45
C VAL A 259 -12.90 -13.72 6.97
N ARG A 260 -11.66 -13.33 6.71
CA ARG A 260 -11.13 -12.01 7.11
C ARG A 260 -10.29 -11.43 5.98
N ASN A 261 -10.42 -10.12 5.78
CA ASN A 261 -9.56 -9.41 4.85
C ASN A 261 -8.25 -8.96 5.51
N VAL A 262 -7.32 -8.51 4.67
CA VAL A 262 -5.97 -8.09 5.08
C VAL A 262 -5.99 -6.93 6.08
N GLU A 263 -6.99 -6.04 6.03
CA GLU A 263 -7.15 -4.92 6.96
C GLU A 263 -7.57 -5.39 8.35
N GLN A 264 -8.46 -6.38 8.41
CA GLN A 264 -8.90 -7.02 9.66
C GLN A 264 -7.80 -7.89 10.30
N LEU A 265 -6.96 -8.50 9.47
CA LEU A 265 -5.82 -9.30 9.92
C LEU A 265 -4.67 -8.43 10.45
N ASN A 266 -4.47 -7.24 9.87
CA ASN A 266 -3.37 -6.32 10.19
C ASN A 266 -3.88 -4.92 10.59
N PRO A 267 -4.76 -4.80 11.60
CA PRO A 267 -5.44 -3.55 11.91
C PRO A 267 -4.46 -2.43 12.31
N GLN A 268 -3.32 -2.76 12.91
CA GLN A 268 -2.32 -1.78 13.31
C GLN A 268 -1.65 -1.11 12.10
N ILE A 269 -1.29 -1.90 11.08
CA ILE A 269 -0.67 -1.40 9.86
C ILE A 269 -1.66 -0.51 9.10
N PHE A 270 -2.89 -0.98 8.91
CA PHE A 270 -3.90 -0.23 8.16
C PHE A 270 -4.43 1.00 8.91
N ALA A 271 -4.55 0.94 10.24
CA ALA A 271 -4.84 2.12 11.05
C ALA A 271 -3.73 3.19 10.91
N TRP A 272 -2.46 2.78 10.91
CA TRP A 272 -1.35 3.69 10.66
C TRP A 272 -1.38 4.27 9.24
N LEU A 273 -1.68 3.47 8.21
CA LEU A 273 -1.84 3.95 6.84
C LEU A 273 -3.00 4.95 6.70
N SER A 274 -4.10 4.78 7.46
CA SER A 274 -5.24 5.71 7.43
C SER A 274 -4.91 7.09 8.03
N ILE A 275 -3.99 7.16 9.00
CA ILE A 275 -3.50 8.44 9.55
C ILE A 275 -2.81 9.28 8.46
N LEU A 276 -2.17 8.64 7.48
CA LEU A 276 -1.54 9.34 6.37
C LEU A 276 -2.55 10.11 5.51
N ASP A 277 -3.81 9.63 5.39
CA ASP A 277 -4.86 10.33 4.66
C ASP A 277 -5.24 11.65 5.36
N VAL A 278 -5.31 11.64 6.69
CA VAL A 278 -5.54 12.87 7.47
C VAL A 278 -4.38 13.85 7.25
N ASN A 279 -3.13 13.35 7.27
CA ASN A 279 -1.96 14.19 7.03
C ASN A 279 -1.95 14.82 5.63
N ILE A 280 -2.40 14.09 4.59
CA ILE A 280 -2.59 14.65 3.23
C ILE A 280 -3.52 15.87 3.30
N TRP A 281 -4.70 15.72 3.91
CA TRP A 281 -5.66 16.80 3.99
C TRP A 281 -5.13 18.02 4.75
N VAL A 282 -4.43 17.81 5.86
CA VAL A 282 -3.80 18.90 6.63
C VAL A 282 -2.77 19.64 5.79
N ILE A 283 -1.88 18.91 5.10
CA ILE A 283 -0.86 19.51 4.24
C ILE A 283 -1.50 20.28 3.08
N LEU A 284 -2.50 19.70 2.41
CA LEU A 284 -3.21 20.34 1.30
C LEU A 284 -3.88 21.65 1.73
N ILE A 285 -4.56 21.66 2.87
CA ILE A 285 -5.22 22.86 3.41
C ILE A 285 -4.17 23.93 3.74
N LEU A 286 -3.09 23.56 4.43
CA LEU A 286 -2.01 24.50 4.76
C LEU A 286 -1.36 25.08 3.50
N MET A 287 -1.04 24.25 2.52
CA MET A 287 -0.41 24.69 1.27
C MET A 287 -1.36 25.55 0.43
N ALA A 288 -2.64 25.22 0.38
CA ALA A 288 -3.65 26.06 -0.27
C ALA A 288 -3.77 27.42 0.43
N GLY A 289 -3.70 27.46 1.76
CA GLY A 289 -3.66 28.68 2.56
C GLY A 289 -2.43 29.55 2.24
N VAL A 290 -1.24 28.97 2.21
CA VAL A 290 0.00 29.66 1.86
C VAL A 290 -0.03 30.21 0.43
N ALA A 291 -0.46 29.39 -0.53
CA ALA A 291 -0.60 29.80 -1.94
C ALA A 291 -1.61 30.96 -2.07
N GLY A 292 -2.76 30.84 -1.37
CA GLY A 292 -3.77 31.92 -1.32
C GLY A 292 -3.23 33.20 -0.74
N PHE A 293 -2.50 33.13 0.36
CA PHE A 293 -1.90 34.30 1.00
C PHE A 293 -0.83 34.98 0.13
N THR A 294 0.00 34.20 -0.52
CA THR A 294 1.02 34.68 -1.46
C THR A 294 0.35 35.39 -2.64
N MET A 295 -0.72 34.81 -3.16
CA MET A 295 -1.48 35.39 -4.25
C MET A 295 -2.18 36.71 -3.85
N VAL A 296 -2.82 36.77 -2.67
CA VAL A 296 -3.43 38.02 -2.15
C VAL A 296 -2.39 39.11 -2.00
N SER A 297 -1.21 38.80 -1.44
CA SER A 297 -0.11 39.73 -1.29
C SER A 297 0.39 40.25 -2.65
N GLY A 298 0.56 39.38 -3.63
CA GLY A 298 0.94 39.76 -5.00
C GLY A 298 -0.10 40.66 -5.67
N LEU A 299 -1.40 40.33 -5.53
CA LEU A 299 -2.49 41.15 -6.06
C LEU A 299 -2.54 42.54 -5.40
N LEU A 300 -2.33 42.63 -4.08
CA LEU A 300 -2.30 43.89 -3.35
C LEU A 300 -1.20 44.82 -3.91
N ILE A 301 0.01 44.31 -4.15
CA ILE A 301 1.12 45.08 -4.75
C ILE A 301 0.69 45.60 -6.13
N ILE A 302 0.10 44.76 -6.96
CA ILE A 302 -0.33 45.15 -8.32
C ILE A 302 -1.46 46.18 -8.26
N ILE A 303 -2.42 46.06 -7.33
CA ILE A 303 -3.50 47.03 -7.16
C ILE A 303 -2.95 48.41 -6.76
N ILE A 304 -2.01 48.45 -5.82
CA ILE A 304 -1.36 49.70 -5.37
C ILE A 304 -0.61 50.35 -6.55
N GLU A 305 0.12 49.59 -7.31
CA GLU A 305 0.88 50.06 -8.46
C GLU A 305 0.00 50.60 -9.59
N ARG A 306 -1.21 50.07 -9.75
CA ARG A 306 -2.18 50.47 -10.76
C ARG A 306 -3.20 51.50 -10.25
N THR A 307 -2.94 52.21 -9.14
CA THR A 307 -3.85 53.19 -8.54
C THR A 307 -4.24 54.31 -9.46
N SER A 308 -3.29 54.84 -10.28
CA SER A 308 -3.58 55.89 -11.26
C SER A 308 -4.53 55.41 -12.35
N MET A 309 -4.37 54.19 -12.84
CA MET A 309 -5.29 53.58 -13.79
C MET A 309 -6.71 53.40 -13.21
N ILE A 310 -6.78 52.96 -11.95
CA ILE A 310 -8.04 52.84 -11.21
C ILE A 310 -8.71 54.19 -11.11
N GLY A 311 -7.96 55.26 -10.81
CA GLY A 311 -8.45 56.65 -10.74
C GLY A 311 -9.04 57.10 -12.10
N ILE A 312 -8.36 56.85 -13.20
CA ILE A 312 -8.83 57.17 -14.54
C ILE A 312 -10.14 56.40 -14.87
N LEU A 313 -10.18 55.11 -14.58
CA LEU A 313 -11.38 54.31 -14.81
C LEU A 313 -12.57 54.79 -13.98
N LYS A 314 -12.32 55.24 -12.76
CA LYS A 314 -13.37 55.84 -11.91
C LYS A 314 -13.87 57.16 -12.42
N SER A 315 -12.98 58.04 -12.91
CA SER A 315 -13.38 59.32 -13.50
C SER A 315 -14.20 59.14 -14.80
N LEU A 316 -14.00 58.02 -15.49
CA LEU A 316 -14.79 57.60 -16.63
C LEU A 316 -16.09 56.87 -16.27
N GLY A 317 -16.45 56.83 -14.97
CA GLY A 317 -17.71 56.25 -14.49
C GLY A 317 -17.65 54.72 -14.20
N ALA A 318 -16.50 54.09 -14.14
CA ALA A 318 -16.42 52.68 -13.82
C ALA A 318 -16.82 52.41 -12.34
N ASN A 319 -17.74 51.45 -12.14
CA ASN A 319 -18.20 51.04 -10.84
C ASN A 319 -17.17 50.15 -10.14
N ASN A 320 -17.12 50.18 -8.79
CA ASN A 320 -16.24 49.37 -7.96
C ASN A 320 -16.35 47.88 -8.28
N THR A 321 -17.55 47.39 -8.63
CA THR A 321 -17.77 45.99 -9.04
C THR A 321 -17.02 45.64 -10.34
N THR A 322 -16.98 46.59 -11.28
CA THR A 322 -16.23 46.38 -12.55
C THR A 322 -14.73 46.31 -12.29
N ILE A 323 -14.19 47.21 -11.46
CA ILE A 323 -12.77 47.21 -11.09
C ILE A 323 -12.41 45.93 -10.38
N ARG A 324 -13.20 45.48 -9.39
CA ARG A 324 -12.97 44.21 -8.69
C ARG A 324 -12.97 43.02 -9.64
N LYS A 325 -13.90 42.96 -10.61
CA LYS A 325 -13.93 41.89 -11.63
C LYS A 325 -12.68 41.90 -12.52
N VAL A 326 -12.08 43.05 -12.83
CA VAL A 326 -10.83 43.11 -13.60
C VAL A 326 -9.70 42.42 -12.86
N PHE A 327 -9.49 42.69 -11.57
CA PHE A 327 -8.43 42.07 -10.78
C PHE A 327 -8.71 40.59 -10.49
N LEU A 328 -9.95 40.18 -10.34
CA LEU A 328 -10.32 38.76 -10.22
C LEU A 328 -9.98 37.97 -11.51
N TRP A 329 -10.28 38.51 -12.69
CA TRP A 329 -9.89 37.89 -13.95
C TRP A 329 -8.36 37.87 -14.15
N PHE A 330 -7.69 38.93 -13.69
CA PHE A 330 -6.23 38.97 -13.70
C PHE A 330 -5.63 37.86 -12.85
N SER A 331 -6.17 37.60 -11.66
CA SER A 331 -5.72 36.49 -10.79
C SER A 331 -5.96 35.11 -11.42
N VAL A 332 -7.08 34.93 -12.13
CA VAL A 332 -7.33 33.68 -12.88
C VAL A 332 -6.28 33.45 -13.96
N PHE A 333 -5.87 34.50 -14.70
CA PHE A 333 -4.81 34.36 -15.69
C PHE A 333 -3.45 34.05 -15.05
N LEU A 334 -3.18 34.62 -13.88
CA LEU A 334 -1.94 34.41 -13.15
C LEU A 334 -1.85 32.98 -12.61
N ILE A 335 -2.94 32.45 -12.04
CA ILE A 335 -3.03 31.06 -11.60
C ILE A 335 -2.85 30.13 -12.81
N GLY A 336 -3.60 30.36 -13.90
CA GLY A 336 -3.52 29.50 -15.08
C GLY A 336 -2.10 29.40 -15.68
N LYS A 337 -1.31 30.50 -15.60
CA LYS A 337 0.11 30.46 -16.05
C LYS A 337 1.02 29.81 -15.00
N GLY A 338 0.69 29.89 -13.71
CA GLY A 338 1.46 29.24 -12.66
C GLY A 338 1.23 27.72 -12.60
N MET A 339 0.14 27.24 -13.23
CA MET A 339 -0.17 25.81 -13.34
C MET A 339 0.44 25.14 -14.58
N LEU A 340 0.90 25.92 -15.56
CA LEU A 340 1.62 25.47 -16.76
C LEU A 340 3.13 25.46 -16.54
#